data_8cb0340ccfc300ad6ae35e23e31fae5e
#
_entry.id   8cb0340ccfc300ad6ae35e23e31fae5e
#
_cell.length_a   1.000
_cell.length_b   1.000
_cell.length_c   1.000
_cell.angle_alpha   90.00
_cell.angle_beta   90.00
_cell.angle_gamma   90.00
#
_symmetry.space_group_name_H-M   'P 1'
#
loop_
_entity.id
_entity.type
_entity.pdbx_description
1 polymer ?
#
loop_
_entity_poly.entity_id
_entity_poly.type
_entity_poly.pdbx_seq_one_letter_code
_entity_poly.pdbx_strand_id
1 'polypeptide(L)'
;MPQGPDTYESMTALYADPENVEGITYGKRWLRHEWSQIVEEQPTDNFEIQTIVMAIHGGGIEAGTSEIALAAAGYHPATLAPSTDGYGLHNFWLFEGLLTSGNGDLHVTASHYDEPIATELVENSRRCLSLHGCRDSQAHGVIQLGGLDHELRDIVLEELEAAGIAAEITTNPMLDGNLPDNIANKTRIGGCAQLEIGTNDRRLLFGINTRPQRKNTTNERFWRLVGALRKSMSRV
;
A
#
# COMPACT_ATOMS: atom_id res chain seq x y z
N MET A 1 -5.94 -14.56 5.42
CA MET A 1 -5.33 -13.70 6.44
C MET A 1 -5.24 -14.49 7.73
N PRO A 2 -4.07 -14.59 8.37
CA PRO A 2 -4.00 -15.12 9.71
C PRO A 2 -4.86 -14.22 10.61
N GLN A 3 -5.58 -14.80 11.52
CA GLN A 3 -6.33 -14.07 12.56
C GLN A 3 -6.01 -14.65 13.92
N GLY A 4 -4.78 -15.11 14.04
CA GLY A 4 -4.09 -15.31 15.28
C GLY A 4 -3.12 -14.16 15.50
N PRO A 5 -2.41 -14.16 16.61
CA PRO A 5 -1.25 -13.29 16.80
C PRO A 5 -0.25 -13.53 15.67
N ASP A 6 0.49 -12.48 15.30
CA ASP A 6 1.58 -12.59 14.33
C ASP A 6 2.58 -13.67 14.76
N THR A 7 3.18 -14.36 13.79
CA THR A 7 4.26 -15.33 14.05
C THR A 7 5.50 -14.61 14.58
N TYR A 8 5.76 -13.41 14.08
CA TYR A 8 6.88 -12.55 14.48
C TYR A 8 6.37 -11.29 15.14
N GLU A 9 6.98 -10.90 16.25
CA GLU A 9 6.62 -9.70 17.01
C GLU A 9 7.09 -8.39 16.34
N SER A 10 7.99 -8.48 15.34
CA SER A 10 8.49 -7.33 14.58
C SER A 10 9.11 -7.78 13.26
N MET A 11 9.42 -6.84 12.34
CA MET A 11 10.20 -7.13 11.14
C MET A 11 11.63 -7.53 11.48
N THR A 12 12.21 -6.93 12.52
CA THR A 12 13.52 -7.33 13.04
C THR A 12 13.52 -8.82 13.45
N ALA A 13 12.50 -9.27 14.17
CA ALA A 13 12.36 -10.68 14.56
C ALA A 13 12.17 -11.60 13.33
N LEU A 14 11.37 -11.17 12.34
CA LEU A 14 11.19 -11.89 11.10
C LEU A 14 12.53 -12.08 10.34
N TYR A 15 13.31 -11.03 10.24
CA TYR A 15 14.60 -11.07 9.54
C TYR A 15 15.69 -11.85 10.31
N ALA A 16 15.58 -11.96 11.63
CA ALA A 16 16.50 -12.73 12.46
C ALA A 16 16.30 -14.26 12.34
N ASP A 17 15.14 -14.70 11.84
CA ASP A 17 14.87 -16.11 11.62
C ASP A 17 15.63 -16.60 10.36
N PRO A 18 16.56 -17.57 10.51
CA PRO A 18 17.35 -18.08 9.39
C PRO A 18 16.53 -18.79 8.29
N GLU A 19 15.29 -19.17 8.58
CA GLU A 19 14.38 -19.74 7.57
C GLU A 19 13.81 -18.66 6.65
N ASN A 20 13.86 -17.39 7.05
CA ASN A 20 13.41 -16.25 6.25
C ASN A 20 14.58 -15.67 5.44
N VAL A 21 14.59 -15.94 4.16
CA VAL A 21 15.65 -15.51 3.24
C VAL A 21 15.09 -14.58 2.17
N GLU A 22 15.66 -13.38 2.06
CA GLU A 22 15.29 -12.42 1.02
C GLU A 22 15.52 -13.00 -0.39
N GLY A 23 14.54 -12.82 -1.26
CA GLY A 23 14.52 -13.40 -2.61
C GLY A 23 13.99 -14.84 -2.68
N ILE A 24 13.77 -15.51 -1.54
CA ILE A 24 13.26 -16.89 -1.45
C ILE A 24 11.92 -16.93 -0.71
N THR A 25 11.88 -16.53 0.56
CA THR A 25 10.67 -16.54 1.39
C THR A 25 9.94 -15.22 1.34
N TYR A 26 10.68 -14.11 1.30
CA TYR A 26 10.14 -12.77 1.15
C TYR A 26 10.97 -11.93 0.17
N GLY A 27 10.42 -10.82 -0.26
CA GLY A 27 11.12 -9.81 -1.06
C GLY A 27 10.74 -8.40 -0.66
N LYS A 28 11.65 -7.47 -0.91
CA LYS A 28 11.43 -6.04 -0.71
C LYS A 28 11.57 -5.32 -2.04
N ARG A 29 10.63 -4.43 -2.33
CA ARG A 29 10.72 -3.52 -3.48
C ARG A 29 10.38 -2.13 -3.03
N TRP A 30 11.21 -1.18 -3.38
CA TRP A 30 11.01 0.21 -3.01
C TRP A 30 11.65 1.15 -4.00
N LEU A 31 11.14 2.37 -4.05
CA LEU A 31 11.71 3.47 -4.80
C LEU A 31 11.51 4.77 -4.04
N ARG A 32 12.59 5.54 -3.95
CA ARG A 32 12.58 6.92 -3.51
C ARG A 32 12.89 7.79 -4.72
N HIS A 33 12.03 8.76 -5.00
CA HIS A 33 12.33 9.81 -5.96
C HIS A 33 13.28 10.79 -5.28
N GLU A 34 14.48 10.92 -5.83
CA GLU A 34 15.42 11.92 -5.34
C GLU A 34 14.94 13.32 -5.72
N TRP A 35 15.22 14.25 -4.84
CA TRP A 35 15.09 15.67 -5.11
C TRP A 35 16.14 16.06 -6.15
N SER A 36 15.85 15.96 -7.40
CA SER A 36 16.73 16.49 -8.45
C SER A 36 16.35 17.94 -8.74
N GLN A 37 16.45 18.81 -7.76
CA GLN A 37 16.70 20.23 -8.02
C GLN A 37 17.21 20.91 -6.74
N ILE A 38 18.51 20.92 -6.59
CA ILE A 38 19.15 22.07 -5.96
C ILE A 38 19.00 23.21 -6.97
N VAL A 39 17.88 23.89 -6.94
CA VAL A 39 17.81 25.25 -7.46
C VAL A 39 18.35 26.12 -6.34
N GLU A 40 19.57 26.64 -6.51
CA GLU A 40 20.06 27.74 -5.73
C GLU A 40 19.08 28.90 -5.90
N GLU A 41 18.15 29.06 -5.03
CA GLU A 41 17.40 30.25 -4.65
C GLU A 41 16.01 29.86 -4.15
N GLN A 42 15.89 29.93 -2.82
CA GLN A 42 14.69 29.78 -2.02
C GLN A 42 14.20 28.35 -1.81
N PRO A 43 13.98 27.92 -0.58
CA PRO A 43 13.10 26.80 -0.30
C PRO A 43 11.67 27.26 -0.60
N THR A 44 11.28 27.15 -1.87
CA THR A 44 9.86 27.14 -2.18
C THR A 44 9.31 25.85 -1.61
N ASP A 45 8.21 25.93 -0.86
CA ASP A 45 7.47 24.82 -0.30
C ASP A 45 6.85 23.87 -1.38
N ASN A 46 7.45 23.80 -2.54
CA ASN A 46 7.10 22.88 -3.61
C ASN A 46 7.58 21.47 -3.29
N PHE A 47 7.04 20.93 -2.21
CA PHE A 47 7.15 19.53 -1.82
C PHE A 47 6.20 18.65 -2.65
N GLU A 48 6.16 18.78 -3.95
CA GLU A 48 5.16 18.18 -4.83
C GLU A 48 5.26 16.65 -5.00
N ILE A 49 6.31 16.00 -4.52
CA ILE A 49 6.44 14.53 -4.62
C ILE A 49 6.60 13.97 -3.22
N GLN A 50 5.53 13.87 -2.46
CA GLN A 50 5.66 13.43 -1.08
C GLN A 50 4.59 12.50 -0.57
N THR A 51 3.90 11.83 -1.45
CA THR A 51 3.09 10.69 -1.06
C THR A 51 3.90 9.41 -1.26
N ILE A 52 3.96 8.58 -0.23
CA ILE A 52 4.41 7.20 -0.37
C ILE A 52 3.20 6.28 -0.49
N VAL A 53 3.29 5.29 -1.39
CA VAL A 53 2.30 4.21 -1.48
C VAL A 53 2.91 2.95 -0.87
N MET A 54 2.25 2.39 0.13
CA MET A 54 2.75 1.23 0.86
C MET A 54 1.87 0.00 0.66
N ALA A 55 2.49 -1.17 0.52
CA ALA A 55 1.86 -2.48 0.70
C ALA A 55 2.79 -3.34 1.56
N ILE A 56 2.65 -3.21 2.88
CA ILE A 56 3.50 -3.90 3.86
C ILE A 56 3.20 -5.40 3.97
N HIS A 57 2.10 -5.85 3.38
CA HIS A 57 1.69 -7.26 3.34
C HIS A 57 1.49 -7.76 1.90
N GLY A 58 2.39 -7.36 1.00
CA GLY A 58 2.28 -7.68 -0.42
C GLY A 58 2.55 -9.15 -0.79
N GLY A 59 2.67 -9.39 -2.09
CA GLY A 59 3.00 -10.72 -2.63
C GLY A 59 1.91 -11.76 -2.39
N GLY A 60 2.22 -12.76 -1.56
CA GLY A 60 1.30 -13.82 -1.17
C GLY A 60 0.65 -13.63 0.20
N ILE A 61 1.01 -12.59 0.97
CA ILE A 61 0.42 -12.29 2.28
C ILE A 61 -1.01 -11.78 2.07
N GLU A 62 -1.16 -10.64 1.41
CA GLU A 62 -2.44 -10.04 1.01
C GLU A 62 -2.46 -9.88 -0.52
N ALA A 63 -2.71 -10.99 -1.18
CA ALA A 63 -2.55 -11.12 -2.63
C ALA A 63 -3.25 -9.99 -3.42
N GLY A 64 -2.50 -9.29 -4.26
CA GLY A 64 -2.97 -8.19 -5.11
C GLY A 64 -2.55 -6.78 -4.63
N THR A 65 -2.22 -6.60 -3.35
CA THR A 65 -1.86 -5.28 -2.81
C THR A 65 -0.59 -4.72 -3.42
N SER A 66 0.43 -5.54 -3.69
CA SER A 66 1.65 -5.11 -4.37
C SER A 66 1.39 -4.52 -5.75
N GLU A 67 0.58 -5.21 -6.55
CA GLU A 67 0.26 -4.77 -7.90
C GLU A 67 -0.54 -3.46 -7.90
N ILE A 68 -1.49 -3.33 -6.95
CA ILE A 68 -2.26 -2.09 -6.77
C ILE A 68 -1.34 -0.96 -6.34
N ALA A 69 -0.46 -1.20 -5.34
CA ALA A 69 0.46 -0.19 -4.83
C ALA A 69 1.42 0.33 -5.90
N LEU A 70 2.05 -0.57 -6.69
CA LEU A 70 2.91 -0.17 -7.81
C LEU A 70 2.17 0.71 -8.81
N ALA A 71 0.96 0.29 -9.21
CA ALA A 71 0.19 1.03 -10.18
C ALA A 71 -0.30 2.37 -9.62
N ALA A 72 -0.70 2.43 -8.34
CA ALA A 72 -1.06 3.68 -7.66
C ALA A 72 0.15 4.61 -7.54
N ALA A 73 1.35 4.09 -7.27
CA ALA A 73 2.58 4.88 -7.27
C ALA A 73 2.99 5.36 -8.68
N GLY A 74 2.31 4.91 -9.73
CA GLY A 74 2.55 5.35 -11.12
C GLY A 74 3.45 4.42 -11.93
N TYR A 75 3.59 3.16 -11.54
CA TYR A 75 4.43 2.19 -12.25
C TYR A 75 3.60 1.00 -12.73
N HIS A 76 3.71 0.67 -14.00
CA HIS A 76 3.01 -0.50 -14.54
C HIS A 76 3.48 -1.79 -13.84
N PRO A 77 2.58 -2.60 -13.25
CA PRO A 77 2.98 -3.71 -12.37
C PRO A 77 3.88 -4.76 -13.04
N ALA A 78 3.72 -4.98 -14.36
CA ALA A 78 4.50 -5.98 -15.09
C ALA A 78 5.84 -5.45 -15.61
N THR A 79 5.88 -4.20 -16.09
CA THR A 79 7.02 -3.64 -16.82
C THR A 79 7.80 -2.62 -16.03
N LEU A 80 7.24 -2.11 -14.94
CA LEU A 80 7.72 -0.97 -14.14
C LEU A 80 7.86 0.32 -14.96
N ALA A 81 7.25 0.38 -16.14
CA ALA A 81 7.23 1.60 -16.94
C ALA A 81 6.45 2.69 -16.17
N PRO A 82 6.97 3.93 -16.11
CA PRO A 82 6.28 5.03 -15.47
C PRO A 82 5.00 5.39 -16.24
N SER A 83 3.99 5.81 -15.51
CA SER A 83 2.73 6.31 -16.07
C SER A 83 2.92 7.68 -16.71
N THR A 84 2.14 7.94 -17.75
CA THR A 84 2.08 9.23 -18.45
C THR A 84 0.72 9.91 -18.32
N ASP A 85 -0.08 9.51 -17.31
CA ASP A 85 -1.44 10.02 -17.09
C ASP A 85 -1.51 11.43 -16.48
N GLY A 86 -0.38 12.02 -16.12
CA GLY A 86 -0.29 13.38 -15.58
C GLY A 86 -0.48 13.49 -14.07
N TYR A 87 -0.74 12.38 -13.36
CA TYR A 87 -0.90 12.40 -11.89
C TYR A 87 0.41 12.27 -11.09
N GLY A 88 1.56 12.32 -11.78
CA GLY A 88 2.87 12.23 -11.14
C GLY A 88 3.30 10.80 -10.79
N LEU A 89 4.47 10.70 -10.19
CA LEU A 89 5.04 9.44 -9.69
C LEU A 89 5.27 9.59 -8.19
N HIS A 90 5.03 8.53 -7.43
CA HIS A 90 5.12 8.53 -5.98
C HIS A 90 6.19 7.56 -5.50
N ASN A 91 6.74 7.80 -4.31
CA ASN A 91 7.54 6.82 -3.61
C ASN A 91 6.72 5.56 -3.33
N PHE A 92 7.35 4.43 -3.22
CA PHE A 92 6.66 3.23 -2.78
C PHE A 92 7.53 2.32 -1.92
N TRP A 93 6.85 1.54 -1.07
CA TRP A 93 7.41 0.45 -0.31
C TRP A 93 6.53 -0.78 -0.41
N LEU A 94 7.13 -1.93 -0.72
CA LEU A 94 6.45 -3.22 -0.78
C LEU A 94 7.27 -4.26 -0.02
N PHE A 95 6.64 -4.94 0.93
CA PHE A 95 7.13 -6.20 1.47
C PHE A 95 6.26 -7.33 0.93
N GLU A 96 6.88 -8.35 0.36
CA GLU A 96 6.17 -9.38 -0.40
C GLU A 96 6.49 -10.78 0.10
N GLY A 97 5.48 -11.54 0.48
CA GLY A 97 5.61 -12.97 0.71
C GLY A 97 5.80 -13.71 -0.62
N LEU A 98 6.87 -14.51 -0.72
CA LEU A 98 7.27 -15.20 -1.94
C LEU A 98 6.98 -16.71 -1.92
N LEU A 99 6.53 -17.25 -0.82
CA LEU A 99 6.22 -18.66 -0.66
C LEU A 99 5.07 -19.10 -1.60
N THR A 100 5.02 -20.38 -1.93
CA THR A 100 3.89 -20.96 -2.66
C THR A 100 2.63 -21.07 -1.79
N SER A 101 2.82 -21.22 -0.47
CA SER A 101 1.78 -21.24 0.56
C SER A 101 2.37 -20.83 1.90
N GLY A 102 1.55 -20.53 2.91
CA GLY A 102 2.02 -20.14 4.24
C GLY A 102 2.53 -18.70 4.36
N ASN A 103 2.32 -17.86 3.34
CA ASN A 103 2.76 -16.46 3.40
C ASN A 103 2.14 -15.67 4.56
N GLY A 104 1.04 -16.14 5.14
CA GLY A 104 0.44 -15.51 6.31
C GLY A 104 1.35 -15.48 7.53
N ASP A 105 2.32 -16.39 7.63
CA ASP A 105 3.29 -16.42 8.72
C ASP A 105 4.30 -15.26 8.64
N LEU A 106 4.42 -14.63 7.47
CA LEU A 106 5.24 -13.44 7.23
C LEU A 106 4.50 -12.12 7.52
N HIS A 107 3.27 -12.19 7.99
CA HIS A 107 2.51 -11.02 8.39
C HIS A 107 3.08 -10.45 9.70
N VAL A 108 3.33 -9.14 9.72
CA VAL A 108 3.66 -8.38 10.93
C VAL A 108 2.74 -7.17 10.98
N THR A 109 1.98 -7.07 12.06
CA THR A 109 1.02 -5.98 12.28
C THR A 109 1.67 -4.60 12.09
N ALA A 110 0.98 -3.68 11.44
CA ALA A 110 1.51 -2.36 11.04
C ALA A 110 2.07 -1.53 12.21
N SER A 111 1.57 -1.71 13.44
CA SER A 111 2.10 -1.06 14.65
C SER A 111 3.39 -1.70 15.18
N HIS A 112 3.74 -2.88 14.71
CA HIS A 112 4.97 -3.60 15.06
C HIS A 112 6.00 -3.61 13.91
N TYR A 113 5.70 -2.85 12.85
CA TYR A 113 6.47 -2.87 11.62
C TYR A 113 7.68 -1.93 11.71
N ASP A 114 8.83 -2.47 12.13
CA ASP A 114 10.08 -1.75 12.43
C ASP A 114 11.13 -1.85 11.30
N GLU A 115 10.71 -2.07 10.05
CA GLU A 115 11.61 -2.16 8.89
C GLU A 115 12.30 -0.81 8.62
N PRO A 116 13.65 -0.75 8.62
CA PRO A 116 14.36 0.52 8.61
C PRO A 116 14.16 1.36 7.35
N ILE A 117 14.15 0.74 6.16
CA ILE A 117 13.98 1.47 4.89
C ILE A 117 12.54 1.98 4.77
N ALA A 118 11.56 1.15 5.15
CA ALA A 118 10.15 1.56 5.15
C ALA A 118 9.94 2.74 6.09
N THR A 119 10.53 2.69 7.29
CA THR A 119 10.46 3.76 8.28
C THR A 119 11.08 5.05 7.74
N GLU A 120 12.29 4.97 7.18
CA GLU A 120 12.94 6.14 6.57
C GLU A 120 12.09 6.75 5.44
N LEU A 121 11.54 5.91 4.56
CA LEU A 121 10.71 6.38 3.45
C LEU A 121 9.44 7.08 3.92
N VAL A 122 8.72 6.50 4.90
CA VAL A 122 7.47 7.08 5.36
C VAL A 122 7.70 8.36 6.18
N GLU A 123 8.69 8.39 7.06
CA GLU A 123 9.04 9.58 7.85
C GLU A 123 9.50 10.76 6.99
N ASN A 124 10.07 10.48 5.82
CA ASN A 124 10.45 11.50 4.84
C ASN A 124 9.34 11.85 3.84
N SER A 125 8.21 11.17 3.88
CA SER A 125 7.04 11.48 3.06
C SER A 125 6.04 12.37 3.81
N ARG A 126 5.38 13.26 3.07
CA ARG A 126 4.34 14.12 3.67
C ARG A 126 3.10 13.32 4.02
N ARG A 127 2.66 12.45 3.11
CA ARG A 127 1.44 11.64 3.19
C ARG A 127 1.73 10.19 2.84
N CYS A 128 0.85 9.30 3.24
CA CYS A 128 0.92 7.89 2.91
C CYS A 128 -0.45 7.36 2.45
N LEU A 129 -0.45 6.58 1.36
CA LEU A 129 -1.55 5.72 0.97
C LEU A 129 -1.15 4.27 1.30
N SER A 130 -1.78 3.67 2.28
CA SER A 130 -1.49 2.31 2.75
C SER A 130 -2.52 1.32 2.22
N LEU A 131 -2.05 0.27 1.55
CA LEU A 131 -2.91 -0.74 0.91
C LEU A 131 -2.82 -2.06 1.65
N HIS A 132 -3.96 -2.49 2.18
CA HIS A 132 -4.14 -3.74 2.90
C HIS A 132 -5.23 -4.60 2.28
N GLY A 133 -5.24 -5.83 2.70
CA GLY A 133 -6.30 -6.76 2.35
C GLY A 133 -6.91 -7.41 3.56
N CYS A 134 -8.22 -7.40 3.64
CA CYS A 134 -8.98 -8.05 4.71
C CYS A 134 -9.77 -9.26 4.21
N ARG A 135 -10.45 -9.94 5.13
CA ARG A 135 -11.41 -11.00 4.80
C ARG A 135 -12.69 -10.40 4.22
N ASP A 136 -13.34 -11.13 3.34
CA ASP A 136 -14.63 -10.72 2.77
C ASP A 136 -15.71 -10.50 3.85
N SER A 137 -15.66 -11.26 4.94
CA SER A 137 -16.55 -11.08 6.10
C SER A 137 -16.33 -9.76 6.88
N GLN A 138 -15.19 -9.10 6.68
CA GLN A 138 -14.87 -7.80 7.27
C GLN A 138 -15.17 -6.65 6.30
N ALA A 139 -14.91 -6.87 5.00
CA ALA A 139 -15.13 -5.86 3.95
C ALA A 139 -16.60 -5.78 3.50
N HIS A 140 -17.37 -6.87 3.61
CA HIS A 140 -18.77 -6.91 3.16
C HIS A 140 -18.98 -6.47 1.69
N GLY A 141 -17.96 -6.64 0.82
CA GLY A 141 -18.00 -6.23 -0.60
C GLY A 141 -17.81 -4.73 -0.80
N VAL A 142 -17.31 -4.02 0.20
CA VAL A 142 -17.05 -2.57 0.19
C VAL A 142 -15.61 -2.33 0.64
N ILE A 143 -14.89 -1.44 -0.03
CA ILE A 143 -13.54 -1.05 0.43
C ILE A 143 -13.68 -0.26 1.73
N GLN A 144 -13.00 -0.72 2.76
CA GLN A 144 -12.99 -0.07 4.06
C GLN A 144 -11.86 0.95 4.11
N LEU A 145 -12.16 2.19 4.49
CA LEU A 145 -11.21 3.30 4.57
C LEU A 145 -10.96 3.70 6.00
N GLY A 146 -9.69 3.90 6.36
CA GLY A 146 -9.26 4.35 7.66
C GLY A 146 -8.00 5.22 7.58
N GLY A 147 -7.26 5.30 8.68
CA GLY A 147 -6.05 6.09 8.81
C GLY A 147 -6.30 7.51 9.34
N LEU A 148 -5.21 8.15 9.78
CA LEU A 148 -5.26 9.46 10.45
C LEU A 148 -5.18 10.65 9.49
N ASP A 149 -4.83 10.46 8.21
CA ASP A 149 -4.95 11.51 7.19
C ASP A 149 -6.38 11.58 6.67
N HIS A 150 -7.24 12.26 7.41
CA HIS A 150 -8.66 12.35 7.09
C HIS A 150 -8.91 13.09 5.77
N GLU A 151 -8.06 14.06 5.40
CA GLU A 151 -8.20 14.79 4.13
C GLU A 151 -7.98 13.83 2.94
N LEU A 152 -6.85 13.13 2.90
CA LEU A 152 -6.60 12.17 1.82
C LEU A 152 -7.62 11.02 1.83
N ARG A 153 -7.99 10.51 3.01
CA ARG A 153 -8.99 9.46 3.16
C ARG A 153 -10.34 9.84 2.54
N ASP A 154 -10.82 11.04 2.85
CA ASP A 154 -12.11 11.53 2.38
C ASP A 154 -12.08 11.81 0.85
N ILE A 155 -10.95 12.31 0.33
CA ILE A 155 -10.72 12.45 -1.12
C ILE A 155 -10.69 11.06 -1.81
N VAL A 156 -10.05 10.07 -1.20
CA VAL A 156 -10.05 8.69 -1.72
C VAL A 156 -11.48 8.14 -1.79
N LEU A 157 -12.29 8.36 -0.75
CA LEU A 157 -13.71 7.96 -0.75
C LEU A 157 -14.45 8.59 -1.93
N GLU A 158 -14.35 9.92 -2.09
CA GLU A 158 -15.01 10.65 -3.19
C GLU A 158 -14.61 10.09 -4.57
N GLU A 159 -13.31 9.85 -4.81
CA GLU A 159 -12.84 9.37 -6.11
C GLU A 159 -13.21 7.90 -6.38
N LEU A 160 -13.27 7.07 -5.34
CA LEU A 160 -13.77 5.69 -5.46
C LEU A 160 -15.26 5.68 -5.80
N GLU A 161 -16.08 6.48 -5.11
CA GLU A 161 -17.51 6.62 -5.39
C GLU A 161 -17.74 7.17 -6.82
N ALA A 162 -17.00 8.19 -7.22
CA ALA A 162 -17.06 8.74 -8.59
C ALA A 162 -16.69 7.71 -9.67
N ALA A 163 -15.82 6.76 -9.34
CA ALA A 163 -15.45 5.64 -10.19
C ALA A 163 -16.46 4.47 -10.14
N GLY A 164 -17.53 4.58 -9.35
CA GLY A 164 -18.52 3.52 -9.16
C GLY A 164 -17.98 2.32 -8.38
N ILE A 165 -17.02 2.56 -7.47
CA ILE A 165 -16.44 1.56 -6.58
C ILE A 165 -17.00 1.79 -5.17
N ALA A 166 -17.65 0.78 -4.62
CA ALA A 166 -18.22 0.87 -3.28
C ALA A 166 -17.12 0.98 -2.22
N ALA A 167 -17.16 2.04 -1.42
CA ALA A 167 -16.22 2.31 -0.35
C ALA A 167 -16.95 3.00 0.82
N GLU A 168 -16.42 2.83 2.03
CA GLU A 168 -16.94 3.50 3.22
C GLU A 168 -15.84 3.75 4.24
N ILE A 169 -16.00 4.76 5.09
CA ILE A 169 -15.13 4.95 6.24
C ILE A 169 -15.48 3.87 7.27
N THR A 170 -14.50 3.06 7.59
CA THR A 170 -14.71 1.93 8.49
C THR A 170 -15.01 2.36 9.92
N THR A 171 -15.92 1.66 10.55
CA THR A 171 -16.16 1.74 11.99
C THR A 171 -15.56 0.55 12.75
N ASN A 172 -14.91 -0.36 12.04
CA ASN A 172 -14.28 -1.53 12.63
C ASN A 172 -12.86 -1.18 13.13
N PRO A 173 -12.60 -1.20 14.45
CA PRO A 173 -11.29 -0.82 15.00
C PRO A 173 -10.16 -1.78 14.61
N MET A 174 -10.47 -2.93 14.01
CA MET A 174 -9.47 -3.86 13.48
C MET A 174 -8.97 -3.46 12.07
N LEU A 175 -9.65 -2.53 11.41
CA LEU A 175 -9.39 -2.11 10.03
C LEU A 175 -9.13 -0.60 9.92
N ASP A 176 -9.30 0.14 11.02
CA ASP A 176 -9.33 1.61 11.00
C ASP A 176 -7.96 2.29 10.82
N GLY A 177 -6.86 1.55 11.06
CA GLY A 177 -5.50 2.06 10.88
C GLY A 177 -5.14 3.26 11.76
N ASN A 178 -5.91 3.55 12.83
CA ASN A 178 -5.79 4.77 13.62
C ASN A 178 -4.73 4.72 14.74
N LEU A 179 -4.00 3.61 14.89
CA LEU A 179 -2.95 3.53 15.90
C LEU A 179 -1.78 4.45 15.51
N PRO A 180 -1.31 5.33 16.43
CA PRO A 180 -0.16 6.19 16.15
C PRO A 180 1.11 5.42 15.79
N ASP A 181 1.27 4.21 16.34
CA ASP A 181 2.41 3.33 16.08
C ASP A 181 2.31 2.60 14.73
N ASN A 182 1.18 2.66 14.02
CA ASN A 182 1.07 2.17 12.66
C ASN A 182 2.13 2.87 11.80
N ILE A 183 3.01 2.09 11.15
CA ILE A 183 4.10 2.65 10.33
C ILE A 183 3.59 3.66 9.30
N ALA A 184 2.43 3.42 8.70
CA ALA A 184 1.87 4.31 7.69
C ALA A 184 1.48 5.69 8.25
N ASN A 185 1.24 5.81 9.56
CA ASN A 185 0.94 7.09 10.23
C ASN A 185 2.21 7.88 10.62
N LYS A 186 3.41 7.33 10.43
CA LYS A 186 4.67 8.02 10.75
C LYS A 186 5.11 9.05 9.71
N THR A 187 4.22 9.51 8.88
CA THR A 187 4.45 10.58 7.90
C THR A 187 4.67 11.93 8.58
N ARG A 188 5.15 12.92 7.83
CA ARG A 188 5.36 14.28 8.35
C ARG A 188 4.10 14.95 8.88
N ILE A 189 2.91 14.58 8.36
CA ILE A 189 1.63 15.07 8.90
C ILE A 189 1.06 14.18 10.00
N GLY A 190 1.71 13.05 10.32
CA GLY A 190 1.28 12.13 11.36
C GLY A 190 0.08 11.27 10.99
N GLY A 191 -0.13 10.99 9.69
CA GLY A 191 -1.28 10.21 9.25
C GLY A 191 -1.13 9.58 7.87
N CYS A 192 -1.96 8.60 7.59
CA CYS A 192 -2.13 7.96 6.28
C CYS A 192 -3.60 7.86 5.91
N ALA A 193 -3.90 7.62 4.63
CA ALA A 193 -5.14 7.00 4.21
C ALA A 193 -4.90 5.49 4.06
N GLN A 194 -5.64 4.66 4.78
CA GLN A 194 -5.53 3.21 4.74
C GLN A 194 -6.73 2.60 4.03
N LEU A 195 -6.49 1.66 3.12
CA LEU A 195 -7.52 0.89 2.44
C LEU A 195 -7.43 -0.58 2.85
N GLU A 196 -8.57 -1.14 3.19
CA GLU A 196 -8.76 -2.57 3.44
C GLU A 196 -9.67 -3.14 2.36
N ILE A 197 -9.12 -3.97 1.48
CA ILE A 197 -9.82 -4.51 0.32
C ILE A 197 -10.10 -5.99 0.55
N GLY A 198 -11.34 -6.41 0.40
CA GLY A 198 -11.76 -7.80 0.57
C GLY A 198 -11.00 -8.78 -0.35
N THR A 199 -10.84 -10.02 0.10
CA THR A 199 -10.12 -11.07 -0.65
C THR A 199 -10.73 -11.31 -2.04
N ASN A 200 -12.06 -11.39 -2.14
CA ASN A 200 -12.75 -11.58 -3.42
C ASN A 200 -12.62 -10.35 -4.31
N ASP A 201 -12.73 -9.14 -3.75
CA ASP A 201 -12.60 -7.90 -4.52
C ASP A 201 -11.21 -7.80 -5.12
N ARG A 202 -10.14 -8.08 -4.34
CA ARG A 202 -8.77 -8.13 -4.86
C ARG A 202 -8.61 -9.18 -5.96
N ARG A 203 -9.21 -10.37 -5.78
CA ARG A 203 -9.15 -11.45 -6.79
C ARG A 203 -9.78 -11.04 -8.12
N LEU A 204 -10.88 -10.28 -8.09
CA LEU A 204 -11.61 -9.82 -9.28
C LEU A 204 -10.87 -8.77 -10.10
N LEU A 205 -9.75 -8.23 -9.60
CA LEU A 205 -8.91 -7.26 -10.31
C LEU A 205 -7.99 -7.91 -11.36
N PHE A 206 -7.89 -9.24 -11.36
CA PHE A 206 -6.94 -9.99 -12.19
C PHE A 206 -7.63 -11.10 -12.98
N GLY A 207 -7.21 -11.31 -14.22
CA GLY A 207 -7.66 -12.45 -15.00
C GLY A 207 -7.17 -13.79 -14.43
N ILE A 208 -5.91 -13.82 -13.99
CA ILE A 208 -5.28 -14.99 -13.31
C ILE A 208 -4.69 -14.51 -12.00
N ASN A 209 -5.30 -14.94 -10.87
CA ASN A 209 -4.90 -14.51 -9.54
C ASN A 209 -3.81 -15.40 -8.92
N THR A 210 -2.73 -15.63 -9.65
CA THR A 210 -1.53 -16.25 -9.09
C THR A 210 -0.41 -15.20 -9.04
N ARG A 211 0.48 -15.26 -8.05
CA ARG A 211 1.55 -14.28 -7.86
C ARG A 211 2.32 -13.95 -9.16
N PRO A 212 2.81 -14.91 -9.96
CA PRO A 212 3.55 -14.60 -11.18
C PRO A 212 2.69 -14.01 -12.30
N GLN A 213 1.36 -14.23 -12.28
CA GLN A 213 0.48 -13.84 -13.37
C GLN A 213 -0.36 -12.57 -13.09
N ARG A 214 -0.59 -12.20 -11.82
CA ARG A 214 -1.39 -11.03 -11.49
C ARG A 214 -0.92 -9.79 -12.25
N LYS A 215 0.36 -9.50 -12.21
CA LYS A 215 0.96 -8.33 -12.88
C LYS A 215 0.74 -8.27 -14.39
N ASN A 216 0.52 -9.44 -15.04
CA ASN A 216 0.32 -9.57 -16.48
C ASN A 216 -1.16 -9.65 -16.89
N THR A 217 -2.07 -9.78 -15.92
CA THR A 217 -3.50 -10.05 -16.16
C THR A 217 -4.42 -9.07 -15.44
N THR A 218 -3.91 -7.87 -15.15
CA THR A 218 -4.73 -6.75 -14.67
C THR A 218 -5.84 -6.44 -15.66
N ASN A 219 -7.05 -6.15 -15.16
CA ASN A 219 -8.23 -5.91 -15.99
C ASN A 219 -8.79 -4.50 -15.81
N GLU A 220 -9.91 -4.18 -16.44
CA GLU A 220 -10.55 -2.87 -16.37
C GLU A 220 -10.91 -2.45 -14.94
N ARG A 221 -11.32 -3.39 -14.07
CA ARG A 221 -11.63 -3.08 -12.66
C ARG A 221 -10.38 -2.64 -11.92
N PHE A 222 -9.24 -3.29 -12.18
CA PHE A 222 -7.95 -2.91 -11.62
C PHE A 222 -7.60 -1.47 -12.00
N TRP A 223 -7.64 -1.14 -13.29
CA TRP A 223 -7.26 0.19 -13.76
C TRP A 223 -8.23 1.28 -13.34
N ARG A 224 -9.49 0.94 -13.15
CA ARG A 224 -10.49 1.87 -12.59
C ARG A 224 -10.18 2.20 -11.12
N LEU A 225 -9.88 1.20 -10.30
CA LEU A 225 -9.42 1.39 -8.92
C LEU A 225 -8.16 2.24 -8.86
N VAL A 226 -7.14 1.85 -9.62
CA VAL A 226 -5.86 2.58 -9.69
C VAL A 226 -6.06 4.03 -10.13
N GLY A 227 -6.89 4.26 -11.14
CA GLY A 227 -7.19 5.61 -11.62
C GLY A 227 -7.80 6.51 -10.53
N ALA A 228 -8.73 5.98 -9.74
CA ALA A 228 -9.31 6.70 -8.60
C ALA A 228 -8.24 7.04 -7.54
N LEU A 229 -7.39 6.07 -7.17
CA LEU A 229 -6.32 6.28 -6.19
C LEU A 229 -5.29 7.32 -6.67
N ARG A 230 -4.86 7.24 -7.92
CA ARG A 230 -3.91 8.21 -8.50
C ARG A 230 -4.49 9.62 -8.54
N LYS A 231 -5.75 9.73 -8.95
CA LYS A 231 -6.46 11.01 -8.97
C LYS A 231 -6.61 11.58 -7.56
N SER A 232 -6.88 10.74 -6.56
CA SER A 232 -6.96 11.19 -5.16
C SER A 232 -5.65 11.81 -4.69
N MET A 233 -4.51 11.15 -4.94
CA MET A 233 -3.20 11.65 -4.53
C MET A 233 -2.79 12.94 -5.26
N SER A 234 -3.31 13.21 -6.45
CA SER A 234 -3.03 14.45 -7.19
C SER A 234 -3.83 15.66 -6.69
N ARG A 235 -4.76 15.45 -5.73
CA ARG A 235 -5.61 16.51 -5.16
C ARG A 235 -5.07 17.08 -3.84
N VAL A 236 -3.96 16.52 -3.30
CA VAL A 236 -3.42 16.89 -1.97
C VAL A 236 -1.97 17.36 -2.04
#